data_e5141a6ee1d442762777a594ce92df66
#
_entry.id   e5141a6ee1d442762777a594ce92df66
#
_cell.length_a   1.000
_cell.length_b   1.000
_cell.length_c   1.000
_cell.angle_alpha   90.00
_cell.angle_beta   90.00
_cell.angle_gamma   90.00
#
_symmetry.space_group_name_H-M   'P 1'
#
loop_
_entity.id
_entity.type
_entity.pdbx_description
1 polymer ?
#
loop_
_entity_poly.entity_id
_entity_poly.type
_entity_poly.pdbx_seq_one_letter_code
_entity_poly.pdbx_strand_id
1 'polypeptide(L)'
;TCTDGSNAAATDSYVLTVTNTNDAPTVASANSAASTAEDAAYSLDASGTCTDVDASDTMSYTISGGPSTITATTAGVISGTPVNADVGAHTITVTCTDGSNAAATDSYVLTVTNTNDAPTLASAQADASTAEDAAYSLDVSGNFADVDVGDSLSYTATGMPSTMTMSTAGVLSGTPVNADVGAHTVVVTATDGTAS
;
A
#
# COMPACT_ATOMS: atom_id res chain seq x y z
N THR A 1 62.45 10.92 -24.48
CA THR A 1 63.75 11.59 -24.63
C THR A 1 64.84 10.54 -24.78
N CYS A 2 65.60 10.61 -25.87
CA CYS A 2 66.81 9.81 -26.08
C CYS A 2 68.00 10.70 -25.86
N THR A 3 69.02 10.26 -25.10
CA THR A 3 70.28 11.01 -24.88
C THR A 3 71.44 10.21 -25.40
N ASP A 4 72.42 10.88 -26.02
CA ASP A 4 73.71 10.27 -26.40
C ASP A 4 74.75 10.36 -25.26
N GLY A 5 75.94 9.80 -25.48
CA GLY A 5 77.02 9.82 -24.48
C GLY A 5 77.61 11.21 -24.15
N SER A 6 77.18 12.26 -24.85
CA SER A 6 77.53 13.66 -24.66
C SER A 6 76.39 14.47 -23.95
N ASN A 7 75.35 13.79 -23.49
CA ASN A 7 74.14 14.38 -22.93
C ASN A 7 73.26 15.20 -23.90
N ALA A 8 73.48 15.10 -25.19
CA ALA A 8 72.58 15.66 -26.19
C ALA A 8 71.30 14.84 -26.24
N ALA A 9 70.19 15.53 -26.20
CA ALA A 9 68.86 14.90 -26.13
C ALA A 9 68.04 15.26 -27.39
N ALA A 10 67.34 14.28 -27.94
CA ALA A 10 66.23 14.45 -28.87
C ALA A 10 64.89 14.04 -28.17
N THR A 11 63.87 14.83 -28.40
CA THR A 11 62.57 14.58 -27.85
C THR A 11 61.55 14.46 -28.97
N ASP A 12 60.69 13.52 -28.86
CA ASP A 12 59.47 13.42 -29.65
C ASP A 12 58.25 13.39 -28.71
N SER A 13 57.13 13.94 -29.12
CA SER A 13 55.89 13.97 -28.38
C SER A 13 54.72 13.55 -29.25
N TYR A 14 53.87 12.72 -28.74
CA TYR A 14 52.64 12.30 -29.40
C TYR A 14 51.47 12.38 -28.40
N VAL A 15 50.24 12.43 -28.93
CA VAL A 15 49.01 12.38 -28.12
C VAL A 15 48.54 10.95 -28.12
N LEU A 16 48.41 10.38 -26.92
CA LEU A 16 47.68 9.12 -26.68
C LEU A 16 46.29 9.48 -26.18
N THR A 17 45.27 9.13 -26.94
CA THR A 17 43.88 9.25 -26.52
C THR A 17 43.40 7.90 -25.99
N VAL A 18 42.96 7.85 -24.74
CA VAL A 18 42.28 6.70 -24.16
C VAL A 18 40.77 7.00 -24.21
N THR A 19 40.04 6.13 -24.90
CA THR A 19 38.56 6.26 -25.02
C THR A 19 37.90 5.43 -23.96
N ASN A 20 36.75 5.93 -23.43
CA ASN A 20 35.93 5.21 -22.48
C ASN A 20 35.27 4.00 -23.15
N THR A 21 35.09 2.92 -22.41
CA THR A 21 34.22 1.79 -22.71
C THR A 21 33.21 1.72 -21.60
N ASN A 22 31.94 1.62 -21.94
CA ASN A 22 30.87 1.61 -20.94
C ASN A 22 31.03 0.43 -19.98
N ASP A 23 31.04 0.72 -18.69
CA ASP A 23 30.89 -0.23 -17.60
C ASP A 23 29.42 -0.23 -17.12
N ALA A 24 28.94 -1.31 -16.50
CA ALA A 24 27.60 -1.36 -15.95
C ALA A 24 27.57 -0.77 -14.53
N PRO A 25 26.47 -0.13 -14.13
CA PRO A 25 26.31 0.33 -12.76
C PRO A 25 26.41 -0.82 -11.75
N THR A 26 26.79 -0.50 -10.54
CA THR A 26 26.90 -1.46 -9.43
C THR A 26 26.09 -0.98 -8.24
N VAL A 27 25.55 -1.93 -7.45
CA VAL A 27 24.85 -1.61 -6.19
C VAL A 27 25.88 -1.12 -5.17
N ALA A 28 25.78 0.14 -4.80
CA ALA A 28 26.67 0.79 -3.83
C ALA A 28 26.10 0.75 -2.41
N SER A 29 24.77 0.89 -2.29
CA SER A 29 24.06 0.88 -1.01
C SER A 29 22.71 0.18 -1.19
N ALA A 30 22.58 -1.05 -0.66
CA ALA A 30 21.34 -1.79 -0.72
C ALA A 30 20.24 -1.10 0.11
N ASN A 31 19.02 -1.10 -0.43
CA ASN A 31 17.85 -0.61 0.27
C ASN A 31 17.47 -1.57 1.40
N SER A 32 17.07 -1.02 2.54
CA SER A 32 16.64 -1.82 3.70
C SER A 32 15.14 -2.06 3.66
N ALA A 33 14.70 -3.17 4.29
CA ALA A 33 13.29 -3.42 4.53
C ALA A 33 12.63 -2.22 5.23
N ALA A 34 11.42 -1.88 4.82
CA ALA A 34 10.66 -0.74 5.32
C ALA A 34 9.22 -1.15 5.65
N SER A 35 8.53 -0.32 6.42
CA SER A 35 7.10 -0.46 6.66
C SER A 35 6.40 0.89 6.57
N THR A 36 5.15 0.88 6.16
CA THR A 36 4.24 2.02 6.18
C THR A 36 2.84 1.50 6.50
N ALA A 37 2.00 2.34 7.09
CA ALA A 37 0.58 2.01 7.17
C ALA A 37 -0.08 2.26 5.80
N GLU A 38 -1.18 1.57 5.52
CA GLU A 38 -2.06 2.03 4.46
C GLU A 38 -2.58 3.44 4.77
N ASP A 39 -3.09 4.14 3.77
CA ASP A 39 -3.54 5.54 3.83
C ASP A 39 -2.46 6.54 4.29
N ALA A 40 -1.25 6.06 4.62
CA ALA A 40 -0.09 6.90 4.94
C ALA A 40 0.82 7.07 3.72
N ALA A 41 1.31 8.29 3.53
CA ALA A 41 2.27 8.57 2.47
C ALA A 41 3.61 7.88 2.74
N TYR A 42 4.07 7.07 1.79
CA TYR A 42 5.38 6.45 1.77
C TYR A 42 6.33 7.21 0.83
N SER A 43 7.60 7.36 1.22
CA SER A 43 8.64 7.91 0.37
C SER A 43 10.00 7.35 0.73
N LEU A 44 10.75 6.91 -0.28
CA LEU A 44 12.14 6.45 -0.20
C LEU A 44 12.95 7.10 -1.31
N ASP A 45 14.08 7.69 -0.97
CA ASP A 45 15.06 8.12 -1.96
C ASP A 45 16.06 6.98 -2.24
N ALA A 46 15.94 6.36 -3.41
CA ALA A 46 16.81 5.30 -3.89
C ALA A 46 17.89 5.80 -4.85
N SER A 47 18.07 7.12 -5.01
CA SER A 47 19.07 7.69 -5.93
C SER A 47 20.50 7.30 -5.61
N GLY A 48 20.78 6.92 -4.36
CA GLY A 48 22.08 6.44 -3.89
C GLY A 48 22.25 4.90 -3.93
N THR A 49 21.27 4.14 -4.43
CA THR A 49 21.35 2.68 -4.46
C THR A 49 22.48 2.18 -5.35
N CYS A 50 22.69 2.82 -6.48
CA CYS A 50 23.72 2.43 -7.45
C CYS A 50 24.74 3.53 -7.68
N THR A 51 25.94 3.10 -8.11
CA THR A 51 27.02 3.99 -8.62
C THR A 51 27.54 3.43 -9.93
N ASP A 52 28.07 4.34 -10.75
CA ASP A 52 28.77 4.01 -11.98
C ASP A 52 30.19 4.56 -11.94
N VAL A 53 31.15 3.85 -12.58
CA VAL A 53 32.54 4.32 -12.73
C VAL A 53 32.67 5.29 -13.88
N ASP A 54 31.74 5.28 -14.82
CA ASP A 54 31.68 6.21 -15.94
C ASP A 54 31.08 7.55 -15.48
N ALA A 55 31.94 8.48 -15.09
CA ALA A 55 31.57 9.72 -14.40
C ALA A 55 30.61 10.67 -15.17
N SER A 56 30.40 10.40 -16.46
CA SER A 56 29.48 11.18 -17.33
C SER A 56 28.10 10.55 -17.45
N ASP A 57 27.88 9.33 -16.92
CA ASP A 57 26.65 8.62 -17.10
C ASP A 57 25.55 9.12 -16.16
N THR A 58 24.36 9.21 -16.72
CA THR A 58 23.16 9.60 -16.00
C THR A 58 22.35 8.35 -15.66
N MET A 59 22.16 8.11 -14.37
CA MET A 59 21.35 6.98 -13.89
C MET A 59 19.86 7.27 -14.01
N SER A 60 19.11 6.27 -14.41
CA SER A 60 17.65 6.25 -14.35
C SER A 60 17.17 5.09 -13.49
N TYR A 61 16.04 5.29 -12.80
CA TYR A 61 15.51 4.35 -11.83
C TYR A 61 14.10 3.90 -12.19
N THR A 62 13.84 2.60 -12.03
CA THR A 62 12.50 2.01 -12.15
C THR A 62 12.29 1.01 -11.03
N ILE A 63 11.02 0.67 -10.73
CA ILE A 63 10.68 -0.37 -9.77
C ILE A 63 9.77 -1.42 -10.38
N SER A 64 9.77 -2.60 -9.76
CA SER A 64 8.83 -3.68 -10.05
C SER A 64 8.47 -4.44 -8.76
N GLY A 65 7.34 -5.14 -8.75
CA GLY A 65 6.92 -6.05 -7.67
C GLY A 65 6.27 -5.40 -6.45
N GLY A 66 6.16 -4.08 -6.37
CA GLY A 66 5.47 -3.38 -5.28
C GLY A 66 3.95 -3.23 -5.49
N PRO A 67 3.23 -2.65 -4.51
CA PRO A 67 1.85 -2.21 -4.69
C PRO A 67 1.71 -1.28 -5.91
N SER A 68 0.58 -1.35 -6.61
CA SER A 68 0.34 -0.51 -7.79
C SER A 68 0.24 0.99 -7.45
N THR A 69 0.01 1.30 -6.20
CA THR A 69 -0.04 2.66 -5.64
C THR A 69 1.35 3.27 -5.42
N ILE A 70 2.40 2.46 -5.45
CA ILE A 70 3.80 2.88 -5.28
C ILE A 70 4.47 2.99 -6.66
N THR A 71 5.07 4.11 -6.93
CA THR A 71 5.76 4.42 -8.20
C THR A 71 7.16 4.96 -7.96
N ALA A 72 8.02 4.90 -8.97
CA ALA A 72 9.34 5.52 -8.94
C ALA A 72 9.44 6.64 -9.98
N THR A 73 10.13 7.72 -9.62
CA THR A 73 10.60 8.70 -10.60
C THR A 73 11.91 8.23 -11.23
N THR A 74 12.22 8.72 -12.42
CA THR A 74 13.51 8.43 -13.08
C THR A 74 14.72 8.92 -12.28
N ALA A 75 14.53 9.87 -11.37
CA ALA A 75 15.55 10.35 -10.42
C ALA A 75 15.74 9.46 -9.18
N GLY A 76 14.95 8.38 -9.02
CA GLY A 76 15.10 7.42 -7.93
C GLY A 76 14.24 7.68 -6.70
N VAL A 77 13.27 8.61 -6.74
CA VAL A 77 12.30 8.77 -5.65
C VAL A 77 11.17 7.76 -5.82
N ILE A 78 11.03 6.84 -4.86
CA ILE A 78 9.97 5.84 -4.79
C ILE A 78 8.92 6.36 -3.81
N SER A 79 7.67 6.53 -4.25
CA SER A 79 6.63 7.12 -3.41
C SER A 79 5.23 6.70 -3.81
N GLY A 80 4.27 6.88 -2.87
CA GLY A 80 2.84 6.67 -3.06
C GLY A 80 2.12 6.56 -1.74
N THR A 81 0.83 6.27 -1.79
CA THR A 81 -0.01 6.02 -0.60
C THR A 81 -0.68 4.66 -0.81
N PRO A 82 -0.24 3.61 -0.10
CA PRO A 82 -0.89 2.31 -0.18
C PRO A 82 -2.34 2.38 0.30
N VAL A 83 -3.17 1.48 -0.19
CA VAL A 83 -4.57 1.34 0.19
C VAL A 83 -4.80 -0.02 0.86
N ASN A 84 -5.99 -0.26 1.43
CA ASN A 84 -6.35 -1.49 2.13
C ASN A 84 -6.02 -2.77 1.31
N ALA A 85 -6.22 -2.76 -0.01
CA ALA A 85 -5.87 -3.88 -0.88
C ALA A 85 -4.35 -4.16 -0.98
N ASP A 86 -3.51 -3.24 -0.53
CA ASP A 86 -2.06 -3.35 -0.53
C ASP A 86 -1.51 -3.87 0.82
N VAL A 87 -2.35 -4.14 1.81
CA VAL A 87 -1.93 -4.65 3.13
C VAL A 87 -1.19 -5.97 2.98
N GLY A 88 0.03 -6.04 3.55
CA GLY A 88 0.90 -7.21 3.48
C GLY A 88 2.34 -6.87 3.11
N ALA A 89 3.14 -7.90 2.83
CA ALA A 89 4.55 -7.78 2.48
C ALA A 89 4.75 -7.81 0.96
N HIS A 90 5.42 -6.81 0.42
CA HIS A 90 5.71 -6.67 -1.00
C HIS A 90 7.22 -6.59 -1.22
N THR A 91 7.74 -7.41 -2.14
CA THR A 91 9.13 -7.29 -2.57
C THR A 91 9.22 -6.28 -3.71
N ILE A 92 9.89 -5.15 -3.45
CA ILE A 92 10.16 -4.12 -4.44
C ILE A 92 11.56 -4.33 -4.98
N THR A 93 11.70 -4.45 -6.30
CA THR A 93 12.99 -4.49 -6.99
C THR A 93 13.23 -3.15 -7.65
N VAL A 94 14.30 -2.48 -7.24
CA VAL A 94 14.81 -1.24 -7.83
C VAL A 94 15.78 -1.61 -8.94
N THR A 95 15.60 -1.06 -10.12
CA THR A 95 16.52 -1.20 -11.26
C THR A 95 17.14 0.15 -11.55
N CYS A 96 18.46 0.20 -11.51
CA CYS A 96 19.28 1.35 -11.91
C CYS A 96 19.80 1.08 -13.32
N THR A 97 19.59 2.00 -14.24
CA THR A 97 20.03 1.87 -15.65
C THR A 97 20.85 3.08 -16.04
N ASP A 98 22.01 2.84 -16.67
CA ASP A 98 22.89 3.88 -17.22
C ASP A 98 22.40 4.42 -18.58
N GLY A 99 23.13 5.37 -19.14
CA GLY A 99 22.83 5.95 -20.46
C GLY A 99 23.00 4.99 -21.63
N SER A 100 23.69 3.87 -21.42
CA SER A 100 23.98 2.82 -22.43
C SER A 100 23.05 1.60 -22.30
N ASN A 101 22.08 1.64 -21.37
CA ASN A 101 21.13 0.58 -21.01
C ASN A 101 21.75 -0.65 -20.30
N ALA A 102 22.93 -0.53 -19.71
CA ALA A 102 23.39 -1.53 -18.75
C ALA A 102 22.70 -1.25 -17.38
N ALA A 103 22.46 -2.29 -16.59
CA ALA A 103 21.65 -2.17 -15.39
C ALA A 103 22.16 -3.00 -14.21
N ALA A 104 21.88 -2.50 -13.00
CA ALA A 104 21.99 -3.23 -11.76
C ALA A 104 20.64 -3.22 -11.03
N THR A 105 20.41 -4.23 -10.19
CA THR A 105 19.18 -4.35 -9.41
C THR A 105 19.45 -4.56 -7.92
N ASP A 106 18.60 -3.99 -7.09
CA ASP A 106 18.53 -4.24 -5.65
C ASP A 106 17.07 -4.50 -5.25
N SER A 107 16.85 -5.28 -4.20
CA SER A 107 15.49 -5.63 -3.75
C SER A 107 15.35 -5.48 -2.25
N TYR A 108 14.22 -4.93 -1.82
CA TYR A 108 13.85 -4.81 -0.41
C TYR A 108 12.38 -5.18 -0.20
N VAL A 109 12.00 -5.46 1.04
CA VAL A 109 10.62 -5.71 1.43
C VAL A 109 10.00 -4.44 1.98
N LEU A 110 8.88 -4.00 1.38
CA LEU A 110 7.97 -3.02 1.95
C LEU A 110 6.79 -3.77 2.58
N THR A 111 6.58 -3.60 3.89
CA THR A 111 5.41 -4.11 4.60
C THR A 111 4.39 -3.00 4.76
N VAL A 112 3.22 -3.18 4.17
CA VAL A 112 2.05 -2.32 4.39
C VAL A 112 1.26 -2.89 5.56
N THR A 113 1.10 -2.11 6.62
CA THR A 113 0.31 -2.50 7.80
C THR A 113 -1.10 -1.97 7.70
N ASN A 114 -2.05 -2.76 8.20
CA ASN A 114 -3.45 -2.34 8.26
C ASN A 114 -3.64 -1.14 9.20
N THR A 115 -4.53 -0.25 8.83
CA THR A 115 -5.12 0.78 9.68
C THR A 115 -6.61 0.50 9.75
N ASN A 116 -7.20 0.45 10.94
CA ASN A 116 -8.62 0.14 11.06
C ASN A 116 -9.49 1.16 10.34
N ASP A 117 -10.31 0.66 9.42
CA ASP A 117 -11.40 1.39 8.79
C ASP A 117 -12.72 1.10 9.51
N ALA A 118 -13.65 2.04 9.49
CA ALA A 118 -14.96 1.82 10.10
C ALA A 118 -15.90 1.08 9.14
N PRO A 119 -16.81 0.23 9.65
CA PRO A 119 -17.80 -0.42 8.81
C PRO A 119 -18.64 0.56 8.00
N THR A 120 -18.99 0.19 6.79
CA THR A 120 -19.80 0.99 5.88
C THR A 120 -21.15 0.34 5.60
N LEU A 121 -22.16 1.17 5.29
CA LEU A 121 -23.49 0.68 4.85
C LEU A 121 -23.39 0.28 3.37
N ALA A 122 -23.39 -1.02 3.10
CA ALA A 122 -23.33 -1.56 1.75
C ALA A 122 -24.71 -1.57 1.07
N SER A 123 -25.81 -1.78 1.83
CA SER A 123 -27.17 -1.83 1.33
C SER A 123 -28.17 -1.36 2.40
N ALA A 124 -29.03 -0.40 2.05
CA ALA A 124 -30.07 0.05 2.99
C ALA A 124 -31.13 -1.03 3.19
N GLN A 125 -31.57 -1.21 4.43
CA GLN A 125 -32.71 -2.07 4.77
C GLN A 125 -34.00 -1.42 4.27
N ALA A 126 -34.83 -2.19 3.56
CA ALA A 126 -36.15 -1.75 3.17
C ALA A 126 -37.11 -1.77 4.37
N ASP A 127 -38.14 -0.91 4.31
CA ASP A 127 -39.21 -0.92 5.29
C ASP A 127 -39.88 -2.30 5.35
N ALA A 128 -40.21 -2.72 6.56
CA ALA A 128 -40.86 -4.01 6.84
C ALA A 128 -42.08 -3.83 7.74
N SER A 129 -42.97 -4.81 7.72
CA SER A 129 -44.14 -4.84 8.58
C SER A 129 -44.37 -6.24 9.15
N THR A 130 -44.88 -6.31 10.36
CA THR A 130 -45.32 -7.56 10.98
C THR A 130 -46.61 -7.28 11.77
N ALA A 131 -47.43 -8.30 12.00
CA ALA A 131 -48.60 -8.19 12.91
C ALA A 131 -48.13 -8.35 14.35
N GLU A 132 -48.93 -7.79 15.28
CA GLU A 132 -48.81 -8.17 16.69
C GLU A 132 -49.05 -9.67 16.88
N ASP A 133 -48.51 -10.26 17.92
CA ASP A 133 -48.57 -11.70 18.25
C ASP A 133 -47.94 -12.64 17.20
N ALA A 134 -47.35 -12.08 16.11
CA ALA A 134 -46.61 -12.84 15.12
C ALA A 134 -45.08 -12.80 15.38
N ALA A 135 -44.44 -13.95 15.36
CA ALA A 135 -42.98 -14.01 15.45
C ALA A 135 -42.33 -13.33 14.24
N TYR A 136 -41.41 -12.43 14.51
CA TYR A 136 -40.66 -11.71 13.49
C TYR A 136 -39.17 -11.99 13.61
N SER A 137 -38.49 -12.12 12.48
CA SER A 137 -37.03 -12.24 12.41
C SER A 137 -36.50 -11.60 11.11
N LEU A 138 -35.47 -10.77 11.24
CA LEU A 138 -34.83 -10.09 10.12
C LEU A 138 -33.32 -10.11 10.36
N ASP A 139 -32.58 -10.66 9.41
CA ASP A 139 -31.12 -10.61 9.39
C ASP A 139 -30.68 -9.38 8.58
N VAL A 140 -29.95 -8.46 9.23
CA VAL A 140 -29.39 -7.25 8.62
C VAL A 140 -27.87 -7.30 8.51
N SER A 141 -27.24 -8.43 8.82
CA SER A 141 -25.78 -8.56 8.79
C SER A 141 -25.19 -8.27 7.42
N GLY A 142 -25.89 -8.66 6.34
CA GLY A 142 -25.49 -8.39 4.97
C GLY A 142 -25.64 -6.94 4.49
N ASN A 143 -26.19 -6.06 5.31
CA ASN A 143 -26.38 -4.65 4.95
C ASN A 143 -25.12 -3.80 5.21
N PHE A 144 -24.15 -4.33 5.93
CA PHE A 144 -22.91 -3.64 6.28
C PHE A 144 -21.72 -4.43 5.75
N ALA A 145 -20.62 -3.72 5.45
CA ALA A 145 -19.37 -4.28 5.01
C ALA A 145 -18.21 -3.56 5.68
N ASP A 146 -17.13 -4.29 5.87
CA ASP A 146 -15.85 -3.77 6.30
C ASP A 146 -14.80 -4.08 5.23
N VAL A 147 -13.84 -3.17 5.04
CA VAL A 147 -12.73 -3.36 4.07
C VAL A 147 -11.55 -4.09 4.70
N ASP A 148 -11.50 -4.12 6.04
CA ASP A 148 -10.44 -4.78 6.80
C ASP A 148 -10.62 -6.30 6.79
N VAL A 149 -9.67 -6.99 6.19
CA VAL A 149 -9.72 -8.44 6.05
C VAL A 149 -9.54 -9.12 7.42
N GLY A 150 -10.57 -9.81 7.87
CA GLY A 150 -10.55 -10.57 9.12
C GLY A 150 -11.37 -9.95 10.23
N ASP A 151 -11.89 -8.74 10.05
CA ASP A 151 -12.73 -8.09 11.03
C ASP A 151 -14.13 -8.74 11.11
N SER A 152 -14.65 -8.74 12.32
CA SER A 152 -15.94 -9.34 12.63
C SER A 152 -16.88 -8.25 13.15
N LEU A 153 -17.94 -7.97 12.39
CA LEU A 153 -18.92 -6.97 12.78
C LEU A 153 -19.81 -7.47 13.91
N SER A 154 -20.10 -6.58 14.84
CA SER A 154 -21.13 -6.75 15.88
C SER A 154 -22.18 -5.67 15.74
N TYR A 155 -23.43 -6.03 16.12
CA TYR A 155 -24.59 -5.22 15.80
C TYR A 155 -25.36 -4.83 17.07
N THR A 156 -25.83 -3.58 17.08
CA THR A 156 -26.78 -3.05 18.06
C THR A 156 -27.93 -2.35 17.35
N ALA A 157 -29.05 -2.18 18.01
CA ALA A 157 -30.15 -1.40 17.46
C ALA A 157 -30.87 -0.59 18.55
N THR A 158 -31.44 0.54 18.13
CA THR A 158 -32.29 1.41 18.95
C THR A 158 -33.62 1.68 18.24
N GLY A 159 -34.61 2.17 18.97
CA GLY A 159 -35.93 2.49 18.40
C GLY A 159 -36.83 1.29 18.11
N MET A 160 -36.40 0.09 18.49
CA MET A 160 -37.20 -1.14 18.35
C MET A 160 -38.43 -1.17 19.24
N PRO A 161 -39.51 -1.92 18.86
CA PRO A 161 -40.54 -2.35 19.81
C PRO A 161 -39.94 -2.98 21.07
N SER A 162 -40.58 -2.81 22.21
CA SER A 162 -40.00 -3.22 23.50
C SER A 162 -39.82 -4.73 23.68
N THR A 163 -40.52 -5.51 22.88
CA THR A 163 -40.50 -6.98 22.86
C THR A 163 -39.50 -7.56 21.86
N MET A 164 -38.80 -6.70 21.11
CA MET A 164 -37.79 -7.12 20.13
C MET A 164 -36.37 -6.92 20.63
N THR A 165 -35.46 -7.72 20.13
CA THR A 165 -34.03 -7.66 20.45
C THR A 165 -33.19 -7.76 19.21
N MET A 166 -32.02 -7.11 19.24
CA MET A 166 -30.96 -7.28 18.23
C MET A 166 -29.88 -8.19 18.82
N SER A 167 -29.55 -9.24 18.09
CA SER A 167 -28.39 -10.08 18.41
C SER A 167 -27.10 -9.41 17.94
N THR A 168 -25.97 -9.73 18.57
CA THR A 168 -24.64 -9.27 18.11
C THR A 168 -24.28 -9.79 16.72
N ALA A 169 -24.95 -10.83 16.22
CA ALA A 169 -24.78 -11.35 14.86
C ALA A 169 -25.64 -10.63 13.81
N GLY A 170 -26.40 -9.58 14.18
CA GLY A 170 -27.19 -8.79 13.23
C GLY A 170 -28.61 -9.31 12.98
N VAL A 171 -29.15 -10.16 13.86
CA VAL A 171 -30.53 -10.63 13.74
C VAL A 171 -31.44 -9.86 14.70
N LEU A 172 -32.36 -9.10 14.14
CA LEU A 172 -33.49 -8.48 14.87
C LEU A 172 -34.62 -9.49 14.98
N SER A 173 -35.05 -9.81 16.18
CA SER A 173 -36.10 -10.82 16.40
C SER A 173 -36.94 -10.54 17.64
N GLY A 174 -38.17 -11.08 17.65
CA GLY A 174 -39.12 -10.99 18.76
C GLY A 174 -40.55 -11.24 18.30
N THR A 175 -41.50 -11.03 19.21
CA THR A 175 -42.94 -11.11 18.96
C THR A 175 -43.57 -9.83 19.48
N PRO A 176 -43.90 -8.86 18.61
CA PRO A 176 -44.55 -7.63 19.04
C PRO A 176 -45.90 -7.91 19.71
N VAL A 177 -46.26 -7.09 20.68
CA VAL A 177 -47.54 -7.17 21.39
C VAL A 177 -48.41 -5.94 21.09
N ASN A 178 -49.67 -5.94 21.55
CA ASN A 178 -50.61 -4.84 21.28
C ASN A 178 -50.08 -3.45 21.73
N ALA A 179 -49.20 -3.39 22.74
CA ALA A 179 -48.56 -2.15 23.16
C ALA A 179 -47.51 -1.63 22.20
N ASP A 180 -47.01 -2.47 21.28
CA ASP A 180 -46.02 -2.15 20.28
C ASP A 180 -46.63 -1.74 18.91
N VAL A 181 -47.99 -1.72 18.83
CA VAL A 181 -48.64 -1.35 17.55
C VAL A 181 -48.37 0.10 17.20
N GLY A 182 -47.79 0.31 16.02
CA GLY A 182 -47.40 1.61 15.50
C GLY A 182 -46.16 1.56 14.61
N ALA A 183 -45.73 2.71 14.16
CA ALA A 183 -44.49 2.83 13.41
C ALA A 183 -43.30 3.03 14.35
N HIS A 184 -42.28 2.21 14.17
CA HIS A 184 -41.02 2.27 14.91
C HIS A 184 -39.87 2.55 13.94
N THR A 185 -39.07 3.60 14.21
CA THR A 185 -37.85 3.85 13.46
C THR A 185 -36.68 3.09 14.13
N VAL A 186 -36.35 1.96 13.58
CA VAL A 186 -35.22 1.15 14.06
C VAL A 186 -33.92 1.64 13.43
N VAL A 187 -32.95 2.01 14.26
CA VAL A 187 -31.59 2.39 13.83
C VAL A 187 -30.66 1.26 14.23
N VAL A 188 -30.01 0.66 13.23
CA VAL A 188 -29.00 -0.39 13.41
C VAL A 188 -27.63 0.25 13.31
N THR A 189 -26.73 -0.13 14.21
CA THR A 189 -25.32 0.25 14.21
C THR A 189 -24.47 -1.01 14.16
N ALA A 190 -23.54 -1.07 13.19
CA ALA A 190 -22.49 -2.07 13.11
C ALA A 190 -21.19 -1.48 13.65
N THR A 191 -20.39 -2.30 14.32
CA THR A 191 -19.03 -1.95 14.78
C THR A 191 -18.12 -3.17 14.60
N ASP A 192 -16.87 -2.91 14.23
CA ASP A 192 -15.76 -3.87 14.12
C ASP A 192 -15.14 -4.23 15.47
N GLY A 193 -15.53 -3.53 16.54
CA GLY A 193 -14.99 -3.71 17.90
C GLY A 193 -13.74 -2.92 18.18
N THR A 194 -13.20 -2.20 17.20
CA THR A 194 -12.07 -1.28 17.39
C THR A 194 -12.61 0.11 17.69
N ALA A 195 -12.10 0.76 18.74
CA ALA A 195 -12.47 2.13 19.04
C ALA A 195 -11.77 3.07 18.05
N SER A 196 -12.53 3.80 17.28
CA SER A 196 -12.04 4.89 16.41
C SER A 196 -11.66 6.14 17.23
#